data_bcf23189b971deafdb8abefdd93d7779
#
_entry.id   bcf23189b971deafdb8abefdd93d7779
#
_cell.length_a   1.000
_cell.length_b   1.000
_cell.length_c   1.000
_cell.angle_alpha   90.00
_cell.angle_beta   90.00
_cell.angle_gamma   90.00
#
_symmetry.space_group_name_H-M   'P 1'
#
loop_
_entity.id
_entity.type
_entity.pdbx_description
1 polymer ?
#
loop_
_entity_poly.entity_id
_entity_poly.type
_entity_poly.pdbx_seq_one_letter_code
_entity_poly.pdbx_strand_id
1 'polypeptide(L)'
;MGSFSGLSIAISGIFAQQRSLNTVGHNISNVNTPGYSRQTAIHSTTAPMRLGYTAAGNILSKGTGVDAVLVMQNRDEFLDNKIRNNNQELGYWEALQEGVEDLEGIFNDYTEEGIQSAMNNFWYAWDQLSKPTGRLTSRALVKESAIALVEALKNTDKLLKDYRADKDREIKETVDRINEITKRIAELNDLIVKIEATGSYANDF
;
A
#
# COMPACT_ATOMS: atom_id res chain seq x y z
N MET A 1 31.17 16.88 -49.82
CA MET A 1 30.73 16.92 -48.43
C MET A 1 29.78 15.74 -48.03
N GLY A 2 29.85 14.59 -48.66
CA GLY A 2 28.87 13.52 -48.47
C GLY A 2 29.19 12.48 -47.38
N SER A 3 30.44 12.27 -47.02
CA SER A 3 30.84 11.14 -46.16
C SER A 3 30.61 11.39 -44.66
N PHE A 4 30.78 12.62 -44.19
CA PHE A 4 30.57 12.94 -42.76
C PHE A 4 29.12 12.99 -42.32
N SER A 5 28.17 13.31 -43.22
CA SER A 5 26.74 13.30 -42.88
C SER A 5 26.18 11.90 -42.64
N GLY A 6 26.71 10.91 -43.37
CA GLY A 6 26.35 9.50 -43.14
C GLY A 6 26.86 8.99 -41.79
N LEU A 7 28.07 9.40 -41.40
CA LEU A 7 28.64 9.07 -40.10
C LEU A 7 27.83 9.70 -38.95
N SER A 8 27.42 10.96 -39.08
CA SER A 8 26.56 11.61 -38.07
C SER A 8 25.21 10.91 -37.89
N ILE A 9 24.58 10.45 -38.96
CA ILE A 9 23.33 9.69 -38.92
C ILE A 9 23.56 8.35 -38.20
N ALA A 10 24.66 7.64 -38.51
CA ALA A 10 24.98 6.39 -37.83
C ALA A 10 25.23 6.59 -36.33
N ILE A 11 25.97 7.63 -35.96
CA ILE A 11 26.26 8.00 -34.57
C ILE A 11 24.95 8.34 -33.82
N SER A 12 24.04 9.10 -34.41
CA SER A 12 22.73 9.41 -33.78
C SER A 12 21.93 8.14 -33.50
N GLY A 13 21.94 7.19 -34.47
CA GLY A 13 21.30 5.89 -34.27
C GLY A 13 21.91 5.09 -33.12
N ILE A 14 23.25 5.08 -33.01
CA ILE A 14 23.94 4.39 -31.89
C ILE A 14 23.54 5.03 -30.54
N PHE A 15 23.56 6.33 -30.41
CA PHE A 15 23.17 6.99 -29.16
C PHE A 15 21.71 6.76 -28.81
N ALA A 16 20.80 6.79 -29.79
CA ALA A 16 19.41 6.48 -29.56
C ALA A 16 19.19 5.05 -29.06
N GLN A 17 19.88 4.07 -29.66
CA GLN A 17 19.83 2.66 -29.22
C GLN A 17 20.49 2.45 -27.84
N GLN A 18 21.56 3.16 -27.54
CA GLN A 18 22.19 3.11 -26.23
C GLN A 18 21.26 3.62 -25.12
N ARG A 19 20.51 4.69 -25.37
CA ARG A 19 19.47 5.16 -24.42
C ARG A 19 18.39 4.09 -24.21
N SER A 20 17.93 3.43 -25.30
CA SER A 20 16.97 2.33 -25.17
C SER A 20 17.50 1.17 -24.34
N LEU A 21 18.74 0.77 -24.54
CA LEU A 21 19.40 -0.28 -23.76
C LEU A 21 19.54 0.11 -22.28
N ASN A 22 19.88 1.36 -21.99
CA ASN A 22 19.94 1.87 -20.63
C ASN A 22 18.55 1.82 -19.96
N THR A 23 17.49 2.20 -20.68
CA THR A 23 16.10 2.12 -20.19
C THR A 23 15.68 0.68 -19.92
N VAL A 24 16.06 -0.27 -20.81
CA VAL A 24 15.81 -1.70 -20.57
C VAL A 24 16.57 -2.20 -19.35
N GLY A 25 17.84 -1.83 -19.20
CA GLY A 25 18.64 -2.16 -18.01
C GLY A 25 18.01 -1.63 -16.73
N HIS A 26 17.52 -0.37 -16.74
CA HIS A 26 16.79 0.23 -15.65
C HIS A 26 15.51 -0.53 -15.29
N ASN A 27 14.70 -0.91 -16.31
CA ASN A 27 13.50 -1.71 -16.13
C ASN A 27 13.80 -3.08 -15.50
N ILE A 28 14.86 -3.75 -15.94
CA ILE A 28 15.27 -5.06 -15.41
C ILE A 28 15.71 -4.92 -13.95
N SER A 29 16.51 -3.90 -13.65
CA SER A 29 16.99 -3.66 -12.28
C SER A 29 15.87 -3.37 -11.28
N ASN A 30 14.77 -2.77 -11.74
CA ASN A 30 13.65 -2.37 -10.92
C ASN A 30 12.41 -3.27 -11.06
N VAL A 31 12.50 -4.42 -11.73
CA VAL A 31 11.36 -5.30 -12.00
C VAL A 31 10.62 -5.75 -10.70
N ASN A 32 11.34 -5.88 -9.60
CA ASN A 32 10.81 -6.27 -8.30
C ASN A 32 10.62 -5.08 -7.33
N THR A 33 10.84 -3.85 -7.78
CA THR A 33 10.64 -2.66 -6.96
C THR A 33 9.14 -2.33 -6.85
N PRO A 34 8.54 -2.34 -5.66
CA PRO A 34 7.13 -2.00 -5.50
C PRO A 34 6.82 -0.60 -6.04
N GLY A 35 5.74 -0.48 -6.83
CA GLY A 35 5.33 0.81 -7.41
C GLY A 35 6.08 1.22 -8.66
N TYR A 36 7.11 0.48 -9.09
CA TYR A 36 7.83 0.78 -10.32
C TYR A 36 6.97 0.54 -11.56
N SER A 37 6.97 1.52 -12.46
CA SER A 37 6.32 1.41 -13.77
C SER A 37 7.35 1.32 -14.87
N ARG A 38 7.17 0.34 -15.79
CA ARG A 38 8.07 0.13 -16.93
C ARG A 38 8.20 1.39 -17.76
N GLN A 39 9.43 1.79 -18.06
CA GLN A 39 9.75 2.94 -18.90
C GLN A 39 10.03 2.51 -20.33
N THR A 40 9.71 3.37 -21.30
CA THR A 40 9.98 3.17 -22.72
C THR A 40 10.62 4.42 -23.31
N ALA A 41 11.75 4.25 -24.00
CA ALA A 41 12.38 5.33 -24.75
C ALA A 41 11.63 5.57 -26.06
N ILE A 42 11.20 6.81 -26.31
CA ILE A 42 10.52 7.21 -27.52
C ILE A 42 11.53 7.82 -28.49
N HIS A 43 11.57 7.26 -29.69
CA HIS A 43 12.42 7.73 -30.76
C HIS A 43 11.66 8.65 -31.71
N SER A 44 12.31 9.73 -32.13
CA SER A 44 11.80 10.63 -33.16
C SER A 44 12.85 10.85 -34.23
N THR A 45 12.42 11.05 -35.47
CA THR A 45 13.31 11.47 -36.54
C THR A 45 13.75 12.91 -36.33
N THR A 46 15.03 13.19 -36.51
CA THR A 46 15.54 14.57 -36.47
C THR A 46 15.06 15.35 -37.69
N ALA A 47 14.99 16.68 -37.58
CA ALA A 47 14.50 17.54 -38.63
C ALA A 47 15.30 17.34 -39.94
N PRO A 48 14.62 17.09 -41.09
CA PRO A 48 15.33 16.82 -42.32
C PRO A 48 16.06 18.07 -42.82
N MET A 49 17.27 17.84 -43.36
CA MET A 49 18.05 18.91 -43.98
C MET A 49 17.57 19.18 -45.40
N ARG A 50 17.27 20.43 -45.74
CA ARG A 50 16.92 20.85 -47.07
C ARG A 50 18.17 20.87 -47.94
N LEU A 51 18.17 20.18 -49.08
CA LEU A 51 19.27 20.11 -50.02
C LEU A 51 19.10 21.08 -51.21
N GLY A 52 17.87 21.54 -51.45
CA GLY A 52 17.53 22.40 -52.58
C GLY A 52 16.15 22.10 -53.14
N TYR A 53 15.92 22.51 -54.37
CA TYR A 53 14.68 22.25 -55.11
C TYR A 53 14.93 21.38 -56.31
N THR A 54 13.99 20.50 -56.65
CA THR A 54 14.01 19.76 -57.92
C THR A 54 13.70 20.70 -59.08
N ALA A 55 13.97 20.30 -60.33
CA ALA A 55 13.60 21.05 -61.51
C ALA A 55 12.04 21.32 -61.60
N ALA A 56 11.25 20.50 -60.92
CA ALA A 56 9.79 20.67 -60.78
C ALA A 56 9.36 21.54 -59.59
N GLY A 57 10.28 22.23 -58.92
CA GLY A 57 9.98 23.11 -57.76
C GLY A 57 9.73 22.42 -56.41
N ASN A 58 9.85 21.09 -56.32
CA ASN A 58 9.66 20.36 -55.08
C ASN A 58 10.89 20.46 -54.17
N ILE A 59 10.70 20.51 -52.84
CA ILE A 59 11.78 20.56 -51.87
C ILE A 59 12.49 19.19 -51.82
N LEU A 60 13.79 19.18 -52.09
CA LEU A 60 14.63 18.03 -51.88
C LEU A 60 15.15 18.05 -50.47
N SER A 61 14.78 17.05 -49.64
CA SER A 61 15.21 16.94 -48.28
C SER A 61 15.90 15.61 -47.99
N LYS A 62 16.86 15.64 -47.06
CA LYS A 62 17.60 14.46 -46.60
C LYS A 62 17.36 14.26 -45.13
N GLY A 63 17.07 13.00 -44.71
CA GLY A 63 17.00 12.63 -43.31
C GLY A 63 18.35 12.84 -42.60
N THR A 64 18.31 13.30 -41.36
CA THR A 64 19.49 13.66 -40.56
C THR A 64 19.76 12.67 -39.41
N GLY A 65 18.87 11.70 -39.20
CA GLY A 65 19.03 10.65 -38.20
C GLY A 65 17.85 10.48 -37.28
N VAL A 66 18.09 9.97 -36.07
CA VAL A 66 17.13 9.67 -35.03
C VAL A 66 17.62 10.20 -33.69
N ASP A 67 16.73 10.68 -32.87
CA ASP A 67 17.02 11.01 -31.47
C ASP A 67 16.02 10.27 -30.53
N ALA A 68 16.50 9.85 -29.35
CA ALA A 68 15.65 9.41 -28.28
C ALA A 68 15.21 10.64 -27.47
N VAL A 69 14.07 11.17 -27.85
CA VAL A 69 13.60 12.48 -27.39
C VAL A 69 13.10 12.41 -25.94
N LEU A 70 12.57 11.24 -25.53
CA LEU A 70 11.78 11.12 -24.34
C LEU A 70 11.84 9.70 -23.76
N VAL A 71 11.84 9.60 -22.43
CA VAL A 71 11.57 8.35 -21.73
C VAL A 71 10.27 8.52 -20.96
N MET A 72 9.29 7.68 -21.25
CA MET A 72 7.96 7.75 -20.61
C MET A 72 7.65 6.47 -19.85
N GLN A 73 6.95 6.60 -18.73
CA GLN A 73 6.35 5.48 -18.01
C GLN A 73 5.13 4.93 -18.74
N ASN A 74 5.00 3.61 -18.77
CA ASN A 74 3.78 2.93 -19.23
C ASN A 74 2.87 2.72 -18.03
N ARG A 75 2.10 3.75 -17.64
CA ARG A 75 1.22 3.75 -16.50
C ARG A 75 -0.25 3.84 -16.94
N ASP A 76 -1.10 3.03 -16.32
CA ASP A 76 -2.55 3.05 -16.52
C ASP A 76 -3.20 3.63 -15.26
N GLU A 77 -3.63 4.88 -15.33
CA GLU A 77 -4.26 5.59 -14.22
C GLU A 77 -5.57 4.93 -13.75
N PHE A 78 -6.31 4.32 -14.66
CA PHE A 78 -7.55 3.61 -14.31
C PHE A 78 -7.23 2.39 -13.44
N LEU A 79 -6.22 1.62 -13.83
CA LEU A 79 -5.78 0.46 -13.08
C LEU A 79 -5.21 0.86 -11.71
N ASP A 80 -4.43 1.93 -11.66
CA ASP A 80 -3.89 2.48 -10.41
C ASP A 80 -4.99 2.91 -9.43
N ASN A 81 -6.04 3.58 -9.93
CA ASN A 81 -7.18 3.96 -9.11
C ASN A 81 -7.93 2.74 -8.59
N LYS A 82 -8.10 1.71 -9.42
CA LYS A 82 -8.75 0.46 -9.03
C LYS A 82 -7.96 -0.28 -7.95
N ILE A 83 -6.62 -0.35 -8.10
CA ILE A 83 -5.73 -0.94 -7.10
C ILE A 83 -5.83 -0.18 -5.77
N ARG A 84 -5.81 1.16 -5.80
CA ARG A 84 -5.94 1.98 -4.58
C ARG A 84 -7.26 1.73 -3.86
N ASN A 85 -8.37 1.66 -4.59
CA ASN A 85 -9.68 1.37 -4.00
C ASN A 85 -9.74 -0.03 -3.40
N ASN A 86 -9.22 -1.04 -4.12
CA ASN A 86 -9.19 -2.41 -3.61
C ASN A 86 -8.29 -2.54 -2.37
N ASN A 87 -7.14 -1.84 -2.35
CA ASN A 87 -6.26 -1.84 -1.17
C ASN A 87 -6.92 -1.15 0.03
N GLN A 88 -7.73 -0.11 -0.20
CA GLN A 88 -8.51 0.52 0.87
C GLN A 88 -9.55 -0.45 1.45
N GLU A 89 -10.28 -1.17 0.59
CA GLU A 89 -11.25 -2.18 1.05
C GLU A 89 -10.56 -3.33 1.77
N LEU A 90 -9.43 -3.81 1.22
CA LEU A 90 -8.64 -4.87 1.86
C LEU A 90 -8.20 -4.45 3.26
N GLY A 91 -7.59 -3.27 3.41
CA GLY A 91 -7.14 -2.77 4.71
C GLY A 91 -8.29 -2.58 5.71
N TYR A 92 -9.49 -2.20 5.24
CA TYR A 92 -10.68 -2.14 6.09
C TYR A 92 -11.08 -3.53 6.64
N TRP A 93 -11.11 -4.54 5.76
CA TRP A 93 -11.49 -5.90 6.15
C TRP A 93 -10.43 -6.57 7.03
N GLU A 94 -9.15 -6.34 6.74
CA GLU A 94 -8.03 -6.83 7.57
C GLU A 94 -8.09 -6.25 8.99
N ALA A 95 -8.29 -4.94 9.12
CA ALA A 95 -8.42 -4.29 10.43
C ALA A 95 -9.67 -4.75 11.19
N LEU A 96 -10.78 -5.01 10.49
CA LEU A 96 -11.99 -5.55 11.10
C LEU A 96 -11.78 -6.97 11.59
N GLN A 97 -11.14 -7.81 10.77
CA GLN A 97 -10.82 -9.20 11.11
C GLN A 97 -9.91 -9.25 12.35
N GLU A 98 -8.82 -8.50 12.36
CA GLU A 98 -7.91 -8.41 13.50
C GLU A 98 -8.65 -7.97 14.78
N GLY A 99 -9.50 -6.93 14.66
CA GLY A 99 -10.29 -6.47 15.79
C GLY A 99 -11.26 -7.50 16.35
N VAL A 100 -11.88 -8.30 15.47
CA VAL A 100 -12.78 -9.40 15.89
C VAL A 100 -11.98 -10.53 16.54
N GLU A 101 -10.84 -10.93 15.98
CA GLU A 101 -9.96 -11.96 16.54
C GLU A 101 -9.45 -11.56 17.94
N ASP A 102 -9.06 -10.30 18.14
CA ASP A 102 -8.66 -9.77 19.45
C ASP A 102 -9.82 -9.84 20.46
N LEU A 103 -11.04 -9.45 20.03
CA LEU A 103 -12.24 -9.53 20.88
C LEU A 103 -12.62 -10.98 21.19
N GLU A 104 -12.53 -11.88 20.23
CA GLU A 104 -12.72 -13.32 20.48
C GLU A 104 -11.72 -13.84 21.52
N GLY A 105 -10.46 -13.40 21.46
CA GLY A 105 -9.44 -13.74 22.46
C GLY A 105 -9.83 -13.29 23.88
N ILE A 106 -10.46 -12.12 24.03
CA ILE A 106 -10.91 -11.59 25.30
C ILE A 106 -12.14 -12.37 25.85
N PHE A 107 -13.05 -12.77 24.98
CA PHE A 107 -14.29 -13.48 25.37
C PHE A 107 -14.15 -14.99 25.43
N ASN A 108 -13.29 -15.59 24.57
CA ASN A 108 -13.02 -17.03 24.50
C ASN A 108 -11.89 -17.46 25.45
N ASP A 109 -11.89 -16.93 26.64
CA ASP A 109 -11.01 -17.45 27.68
C ASP A 109 -11.42 -18.88 28.03
N TYR A 110 -10.79 -19.87 27.35
CA TYR A 110 -10.98 -21.32 27.62
C TYR A 110 -10.42 -21.76 28.96
N THR A 111 -9.98 -20.82 29.81
CA THR A 111 -9.50 -21.11 31.14
C THR A 111 -10.67 -21.45 32.08
N GLU A 112 -10.38 -22.19 33.16
CA GLU A 112 -11.37 -22.47 34.21
C GLU A 112 -11.92 -21.18 34.85
N GLU A 113 -11.25 -20.05 34.64
CA GLU A 113 -11.58 -18.72 35.17
C GLU A 113 -12.37 -17.83 34.20
N GLY A 114 -12.65 -18.32 32.97
CA GLY A 114 -13.41 -17.57 31.96
C GLY A 114 -14.87 -17.32 32.36
N ILE A 115 -15.50 -16.30 31.74
CA ILE A 115 -16.89 -15.91 32.02
C ILE A 115 -17.84 -17.10 31.86
N GLN A 116 -17.67 -17.90 30.81
CA GLN A 116 -18.56 -19.05 30.55
C GLN A 116 -18.44 -20.12 31.64
N SER A 117 -17.23 -20.40 32.10
CA SER A 117 -16.98 -21.34 33.20
C SER A 117 -17.61 -20.80 34.51
N ALA A 118 -17.36 -19.54 34.81
CA ALA A 118 -17.93 -18.88 36.00
C ALA A 118 -19.45 -18.86 35.98
N MET A 119 -20.10 -18.62 34.83
CA MET A 119 -21.56 -18.72 34.67
C MET A 119 -22.06 -20.15 34.88
N ASN A 120 -21.42 -21.13 34.29
CA ASN A 120 -21.79 -22.55 34.45
C ASN A 120 -21.67 -22.99 35.92
N ASN A 121 -20.60 -22.59 36.60
CA ASN A 121 -20.40 -22.86 38.02
C ASN A 121 -21.46 -22.18 38.90
N PHE A 122 -21.84 -20.95 38.55
CA PHE A 122 -22.91 -20.24 39.24
C PHE A 122 -24.27 -20.94 39.07
N TRP A 123 -24.63 -21.37 37.85
CA TRP A 123 -25.85 -22.14 37.61
C TRP A 123 -25.85 -23.48 38.32
N TYR A 124 -24.71 -24.20 38.32
CA TYR A 124 -24.54 -25.43 39.05
C TYR A 124 -24.75 -25.23 40.57
N ALA A 125 -24.22 -24.17 41.12
CA ALA A 125 -24.39 -23.83 42.53
C ALA A 125 -25.85 -23.61 42.91
N TRP A 126 -26.65 -22.91 42.02
CA TRP A 126 -28.08 -22.76 42.19
C TRP A 126 -28.85 -24.08 42.11
N ASP A 127 -28.47 -24.94 41.18
CA ASP A 127 -29.04 -26.31 41.07
C ASP A 127 -28.80 -27.11 42.35
N GLN A 128 -27.62 -27.05 42.92
CA GLN A 128 -27.32 -27.70 44.18
C GLN A 128 -28.11 -27.11 45.37
N LEU A 129 -28.36 -25.78 45.38
CA LEU A 129 -29.15 -25.16 46.40
C LEU A 129 -30.66 -25.57 46.34
N SER A 130 -31.17 -25.91 45.17
CA SER A 130 -32.54 -26.38 44.98
C SER A 130 -32.81 -27.77 45.59
N LYS A 131 -31.76 -28.57 45.81
CA LYS A 131 -31.85 -29.91 46.37
C LYS A 131 -31.99 -29.85 47.88
N PRO A 132 -32.77 -30.78 48.50
CA PRO A 132 -33.10 -30.69 49.92
C PRO A 132 -31.96 -31.04 50.90
N THR A 133 -30.79 -31.44 50.38
CA THR A 133 -29.61 -31.85 51.13
C THR A 133 -28.57 -30.74 51.29
N GLY A 134 -28.15 -30.38 52.48
CA GLY A 134 -26.95 -29.54 52.70
C GLY A 134 -27.12 -28.03 52.58
N ARG A 135 -28.19 -27.47 53.10
CA ARG A 135 -28.58 -26.05 52.95
C ARG A 135 -27.48 -25.01 53.29
N LEU A 136 -26.61 -25.26 54.30
CA LEU A 136 -25.58 -24.27 54.66
C LEU A 136 -24.43 -24.27 53.67
N THR A 137 -23.98 -25.47 53.27
CA THR A 137 -22.88 -25.66 52.29
C THR A 137 -23.32 -25.14 50.91
N SER A 138 -24.55 -25.46 50.48
CA SER A 138 -25.08 -24.99 49.19
C SER A 138 -25.20 -23.47 49.11
N ARG A 139 -25.58 -22.78 50.23
CA ARG A 139 -25.60 -21.31 50.27
C ARG A 139 -24.19 -20.71 50.19
N ALA A 140 -23.20 -21.31 50.84
CA ALA A 140 -21.81 -20.90 50.72
C ALA A 140 -21.28 -21.08 49.29
N LEU A 141 -21.62 -22.19 48.60
CA LEU A 141 -21.26 -22.45 47.22
C LEU A 141 -21.85 -21.40 46.27
N VAL A 142 -23.14 -21.05 46.41
CA VAL A 142 -23.75 -19.98 45.58
C VAL A 142 -23.06 -18.64 45.81
N LYS A 143 -22.75 -18.29 47.08
CA LYS A 143 -22.03 -17.05 47.39
C LYS A 143 -20.65 -17.01 46.71
N GLU A 144 -19.89 -18.10 46.82
CA GLU A 144 -18.53 -18.18 46.27
C GLU A 144 -18.56 -18.12 44.73
N SER A 145 -19.44 -18.90 44.08
CA SER A 145 -19.59 -18.87 42.63
C SER A 145 -20.10 -17.52 42.10
N ALA A 146 -20.93 -16.80 42.90
CA ALA A 146 -21.33 -15.44 42.55
C ALA A 146 -20.16 -14.45 42.61
N ILE A 147 -19.31 -14.56 43.63
CA ILE A 147 -18.10 -13.73 43.74
C ILE A 147 -17.17 -14.02 42.55
N ALA A 148 -16.91 -15.28 42.23
CA ALA A 148 -16.07 -15.67 41.09
C ALA A 148 -16.64 -15.12 39.76
N LEU A 149 -17.95 -15.17 39.55
CA LEU A 149 -18.59 -14.61 38.37
C LEU A 149 -18.40 -13.10 38.27
N VAL A 150 -18.56 -12.38 39.40
CA VAL A 150 -18.34 -10.93 39.43
C VAL A 150 -16.89 -10.56 39.15
N GLU A 151 -15.94 -11.35 39.64
CA GLU A 151 -14.51 -11.17 39.37
C GLU A 151 -14.18 -11.43 37.90
N ALA A 152 -14.71 -12.49 37.30
CA ALA A 152 -14.56 -12.77 35.87
C ALA A 152 -15.11 -11.63 35.02
N LEU A 153 -16.33 -11.11 35.32
CA LEU A 153 -16.91 -9.98 34.62
C LEU A 153 -16.07 -8.69 34.76
N LYS A 154 -15.53 -8.42 35.95
CA LYS A 154 -14.66 -7.25 36.18
C LYS A 154 -13.35 -7.36 35.43
N ASN A 155 -12.79 -8.58 35.37
CA ASN A 155 -11.56 -8.82 34.61
C ASN A 155 -11.77 -8.58 33.11
N THR A 156 -12.87 -9.11 32.56
CA THR A 156 -13.22 -8.88 31.14
C THR A 156 -13.50 -7.39 30.86
N ASP A 157 -14.20 -6.68 31.74
CA ASP A 157 -14.41 -5.22 31.61
C ASP A 157 -13.08 -4.46 31.58
N LYS A 158 -12.13 -4.86 32.43
CA LYS A 158 -10.80 -4.29 32.44
C LYS A 158 -10.06 -4.57 31.12
N LEU A 159 -10.04 -5.83 30.66
CA LEU A 159 -9.39 -6.20 29.39
C LEU A 159 -9.98 -5.43 28.19
N LEU A 160 -11.31 -5.25 28.13
CA LEU A 160 -11.96 -4.46 27.09
C LEU A 160 -11.58 -2.98 27.14
N LYS A 161 -11.44 -2.41 28.34
CA LYS A 161 -11.00 -1.02 28.53
C LYS A 161 -9.53 -0.84 28.10
N ASP A 162 -8.68 -1.77 28.48
CA ASP A 162 -7.27 -1.78 28.11
C ASP A 162 -7.13 -1.92 26.58
N TYR A 163 -7.85 -2.88 25.98
CA TYR A 163 -7.92 -3.05 24.52
C TYR A 163 -8.36 -1.77 23.79
N ARG A 164 -9.42 -1.13 24.27
CA ARG A 164 -9.86 0.16 23.70
C ARG A 164 -8.79 1.22 23.77
N ALA A 165 -8.09 1.33 24.92
CA ALA A 165 -7.02 2.31 25.09
C ALA A 165 -5.82 2.02 24.17
N ASP A 166 -5.54 0.76 23.92
CA ASP A 166 -4.50 0.33 23.00
C ASP A 166 -4.86 0.68 21.54
N LYS A 167 -6.10 0.39 21.12
CA LYS A 167 -6.59 0.75 19.78
C LYS A 167 -6.66 2.29 19.60
N ASP A 168 -7.00 3.07 20.61
CA ASP A 168 -6.95 4.54 20.54
C ASP A 168 -5.51 5.05 20.31
N ARG A 169 -4.50 4.40 20.90
CA ARG A 169 -3.08 4.72 20.65
C ARG A 169 -2.65 4.34 19.23
N GLU A 170 -3.01 3.15 18.77
CA GLU A 170 -2.72 2.67 17.42
C GLU A 170 -3.32 3.59 16.34
N ILE A 171 -4.58 4.03 16.55
CA ILE A 171 -5.24 5.02 15.67
C ILE A 171 -4.42 6.31 15.62
N LYS A 172 -3.96 6.81 16.76
CA LYS A 172 -3.15 8.03 16.81
C LYS A 172 -1.84 7.88 16.06
N GLU A 173 -1.12 6.79 16.29
CA GLU A 173 0.14 6.50 15.58
C GLU A 173 -0.08 6.37 14.06
N THR A 174 -1.18 5.73 13.66
CA THR A 174 -1.57 5.60 12.24
C THR A 174 -1.88 6.97 11.63
N VAL A 175 -2.59 7.84 12.33
CA VAL A 175 -2.88 9.20 11.88
C VAL A 175 -1.59 10.03 11.76
N ASP A 176 -0.70 9.93 12.72
CA ASP A 176 0.60 10.62 12.67
C ASP A 176 1.42 10.17 11.45
N ARG A 177 1.46 8.86 11.19
CA ARG A 177 2.10 8.28 10.00
C ARG A 177 1.45 8.75 8.68
N ILE A 178 0.13 8.84 8.62
CA ILE A 178 -0.59 9.39 7.45
C ILE A 178 -0.18 10.85 7.21
N ASN A 179 -0.09 11.65 8.26
CA ASN A 179 0.32 13.05 8.15
C ASN A 179 1.76 13.19 7.63
N GLU A 180 2.69 12.36 8.09
CA GLU A 180 4.06 12.31 7.58
C GLU A 180 4.12 11.93 6.09
N ILE A 181 3.38 10.88 5.69
CA ILE A 181 3.30 10.45 4.29
C ILE A 181 2.71 11.57 3.42
N THR A 182 1.64 12.22 3.88
CA THR A 182 0.99 13.32 3.16
C THR A 182 1.94 14.50 2.95
N LYS A 183 2.72 14.85 3.97
CA LYS A 183 3.76 15.88 3.87
C LYS A 183 4.82 15.50 2.84
N ARG A 184 5.28 14.25 2.86
CA ARG A 184 6.27 13.77 1.88
C ARG A 184 5.72 13.77 0.46
N ILE A 185 4.44 13.42 0.26
CA ILE A 185 3.78 13.51 -1.06
C ILE A 185 3.76 14.96 -1.55
N ALA A 186 3.46 15.93 -0.68
CA ALA A 186 3.47 17.34 -1.06
C ALA A 186 4.89 17.80 -1.47
N GLU A 187 5.94 17.41 -0.74
CA GLU A 187 7.33 17.70 -1.07
C GLU A 187 7.75 17.07 -2.42
N LEU A 188 7.33 15.83 -2.68
CA LEU A 188 7.60 15.16 -3.95
C LEU A 188 6.85 15.82 -5.12
N ASN A 189 5.61 16.24 -4.93
CA ASN A 189 4.85 16.95 -5.95
C ASN A 189 5.54 18.28 -6.35
N ASP A 190 6.05 19.03 -5.37
CA ASP A 190 6.83 20.24 -5.64
C ASP A 190 8.12 19.95 -6.44
N LEU A 191 8.77 18.82 -6.14
CA LEU A 191 9.97 18.39 -6.86
C LEU A 191 9.63 17.95 -8.30
N ILE A 192 8.55 17.18 -8.48
CA ILE A 192 8.06 16.77 -9.80
C ILE A 192 7.78 17.99 -10.67
N VAL A 193 7.03 18.96 -10.16
CA VAL A 193 6.72 20.21 -10.90
C VAL A 193 8.00 20.95 -11.32
N LYS A 194 9.01 21.02 -10.46
CA LYS A 194 10.29 21.65 -10.77
C LYS A 194 11.06 20.92 -11.88
N ILE A 195 11.07 19.59 -11.84
CA ILE A 195 11.74 18.75 -12.86
C ILE A 195 11.01 18.88 -14.20
N GLU A 196 9.69 18.77 -14.20
CA GLU A 196 8.88 18.84 -15.42
C GLU A 196 8.91 20.24 -16.07
N ALA A 197 9.06 21.30 -15.26
CA ALA A 197 9.26 22.65 -15.79
C ALA A 197 10.56 22.81 -16.60
N THR A 198 11.53 21.90 -16.45
CA THR A 198 12.77 21.87 -17.26
C THR A 198 12.60 21.08 -18.58
N GLY A 199 11.41 20.54 -18.88
CA GLY A 199 11.13 19.74 -20.05
C GLY A 199 11.53 18.26 -19.94
N SER A 200 11.84 17.80 -18.74
CA SER A 200 12.09 16.39 -18.41
C SER A 200 10.85 15.76 -17.77
N TYR A 201 10.69 14.44 -17.87
CA TYR A 201 9.67 13.71 -17.12
C TYR A 201 10.25 13.17 -15.82
N ALA A 202 9.49 13.31 -14.74
CA ALA A 202 9.87 12.84 -13.40
C ALA A 202 9.51 11.35 -13.22
N ASN A 203 10.12 10.47 -14.02
CA ASN A 203 9.72 9.04 -14.10
C ASN A 203 10.04 8.20 -12.86
N ASP A 204 10.95 8.65 -11.98
CA ASP A 204 11.46 7.88 -10.86
C ASP A 204 11.02 8.46 -9.47
N PHE A 205 9.97 9.30 -9.47
CA PHE A 205 9.40 9.97 -8.28
C PHE A 205 7.98 9.52 -7.98
#